data_11cc8687c030f7ce1d71ee2d14c39c6a
#
_entry.id   11cc8687c030f7ce1d71ee2d14c39c6a
#
_cell.length_a   1.000
_cell.length_b   1.000
_cell.length_c   1.000
_cell.angle_alpha   90.00
_cell.angle_beta   90.00
_cell.angle_gamma   90.00
#
_symmetry.space_group_name_H-M   'P 1'
#
loop_
_entity.id
_entity.type
_entity.pdbx_description
1 polymer ?
#
loop_
_entity_poly.entity_id
_entity_poly.type
_entity_poly.pdbx_seq_one_letter_code
_entity_poly.pdbx_strand_id
1 'polypeptide(L)'
;MGKTLKAIICLFAMLLLPACETSSVSTFESTRAAFADARSTWKAGTSTFDEMVAKYGHPSNVVDIDGGFAARWLERRTITKTPPVYGTANPVRSFENELNRPMNTMTVTTALEAFYNKYGVLTNFRIQVLEQ
;
A
#
# COMPACT_ATOMS: atom_id res chain seq x y z
N MET A 1 38.04 11.87 39.80
CA MET A 1 37.39 10.56 39.52
C MET A 1 36.08 10.66 38.70
N GLY A 2 35.56 11.82 38.41
CA GLY A 2 34.30 11.97 37.64
C GLY A 2 34.41 11.99 36.13
N LYS A 3 35.60 12.08 35.55
CA LYS A 3 35.77 12.23 34.08
C LYS A 3 35.97 10.90 33.36
N THR A 4 36.43 9.87 34.01
CA THR A 4 36.66 8.54 33.41
C THR A 4 35.38 7.70 33.34
N LEU A 5 34.43 7.94 34.24
CA LEU A 5 33.17 7.19 34.26
C LEU A 5 32.23 7.60 33.11
N LYS A 6 32.29 8.88 32.69
CA LYS A 6 31.47 9.37 31.53
C LYS A 6 31.97 8.83 30.18
N ALA A 7 33.26 8.57 30.04
CA ALA A 7 33.81 8.02 28.81
C ALA A 7 33.46 6.54 28.60
N ILE A 8 33.30 5.78 29.65
CA ILE A 8 32.93 4.36 29.57
C ILE A 8 31.47 4.19 29.21
N ILE A 9 30.58 5.08 29.66
CA ILE A 9 29.16 5.03 29.35
C ILE A 9 28.90 5.38 27.86
N CYS A 10 29.67 6.30 27.29
CA CYS A 10 29.56 6.61 25.88
C CYS A 10 30.05 5.49 24.96
N LEU A 11 31.05 4.70 25.40
CA LEU A 11 31.58 3.59 24.61
C LEU A 11 30.62 2.40 24.57
N PHE A 12 29.81 2.22 25.63
CA PHE A 12 28.83 1.13 25.68
C PHE A 12 27.55 1.43 24.93
N ALA A 13 27.23 2.71 24.70
CA ALA A 13 26.06 3.13 23.93
C ALA A 13 26.22 2.94 22.43
N MET A 14 27.45 2.78 21.91
CA MET A 14 27.69 2.55 20.47
C MET A 14 27.58 1.09 20.03
N LEU A 15 27.46 0.13 20.97
CA LEU A 15 27.38 -1.30 20.65
C LEU A 15 25.95 -1.83 20.55
N LEU A 16 24.95 -0.98 20.74
CA LEU A 16 23.54 -1.32 20.55
C LEU A 16 22.99 -0.68 19.27
N LEU A 17 23.74 -0.78 18.17
CA LEU A 17 23.12 -0.64 16.86
C LEU A 17 22.25 -1.88 16.66
N PRO A 18 20.92 -1.74 16.58
CA PRO A 18 20.11 -2.83 16.12
C PRO A 18 20.64 -3.16 14.72
N ALA A 19 21.05 -4.41 14.55
CA ALA A 19 21.26 -4.96 13.23
C ALA A 19 20.01 -4.58 12.43
N CYS A 20 20.17 -3.76 11.38
CA CYS A 20 19.16 -3.62 10.37
C CYS A 20 18.91 -5.03 9.87
N GLU A 21 17.90 -5.67 10.41
CA GLU A 21 17.27 -6.77 9.72
C GLU A 21 16.83 -6.16 8.41
N THR A 22 17.56 -6.43 7.35
CA THR A 22 17.08 -6.36 6.00
C THR A 22 15.94 -7.35 5.97
N SER A 23 14.77 -6.88 6.41
CA SER A 23 13.52 -7.53 6.14
C SER A 23 13.56 -7.80 4.65
N SER A 24 13.71 -9.06 4.28
CA SER A 24 13.39 -9.51 2.95
C SER A 24 11.98 -8.97 2.73
N VAL A 25 11.89 -7.88 1.97
CA VAL A 25 10.61 -7.31 1.55
C VAL A 25 9.92 -8.46 0.85
N SER A 26 9.07 -9.13 1.61
CA SER A 26 8.26 -10.18 1.04
C SER A 26 7.46 -9.49 -0.06
N THR A 27 7.42 -10.10 -1.22
CA THR A 27 6.59 -9.72 -2.38
C THR A 27 5.12 -9.46 -1.99
N PHE A 28 4.77 -9.67 -0.76
CA PHE A 28 3.49 -9.39 -0.14
C PHE A 28 3.23 -7.90 0.16
N GLU A 29 4.28 -7.07 0.27
CA GLU A 29 4.10 -5.62 0.48
C GLU A 29 3.70 -4.89 -0.80
N SER A 30 4.01 -5.43 -1.97
CA SER A 30 3.54 -4.86 -3.24
C SER A 30 2.05 -5.08 -3.49
N THR A 31 1.40 -5.93 -2.72
CA THR A 31 -0.05 -6.15 -2.68
C THR A 31 -0.77 -5.33 -1.62
N ARG A 32 -0.09 -4.37 -0.99
CA ARG A 32 -0.79 -3.43 -0.14
C ARG A 32 -1.86 -2.76 -0.97
N ALA A 33 -3.11 -3.02 -0.63
CA ALA A 33 -4.25 -2.52 -1.36
C ALA A 33 -4.09 -1.02 -1.60
N ALA A 34 -4.37 -0.60 -2.82
CA ALA A 34 -4.49 0.82 -3.13
C ALA A 34 -5.37 1.47 -2.06
N PHE A 35 -5.03 2.67 -1.67
CA PHE A 35 -5.75 3.42 -0.61
C PHE A 35 -5.69 2.77 0.79
N ALA A 36 -4.70 1.91 1.08
CA ALA A 36 -4.57 1.25 2.38
C ALA A 36 -4.46 2.25 3.54
N ASP A 37 -3.87 3.40 3.31
CA ASP A 37 -3.72 4.48 4.28
C ASP A 37 -4.98 5.35 4.45
N ALA A 38 -5.98 5.21 3.57
CA ALA A 38 -7.16 6.08 3.57
C ALA A 38 -7.90 6.07 4.91
N ARG A 39 -8.02 4.90 5.54
CA ARG A 39 -8.71 4.76 6.82
C ARG A 39 -8.02 5.47 7.99
N SER A 40 -6.69 5.58 7.95
CA SER A 40 -5.90 6.28 8.95
C SER A 40 -5.78 7.77 8.68
N THR A 41 -5.84 8.17 7.41
CA THR A 41 -5.61 9.54 6.97
C THR A 41 -6.90 10.36 6.96
N TRP A 42 -8.01 9.80 6.48
CA TRP A 42 -9.24 10.56 6.23
C TRP A 42 -10.24 10.41 7.36
N LYS A 43 -10.82 11.54 7.74
CA LYS A 43 -11.79 11.62 8.83
C LYS A 43 -13.05 12.35 8.36
N ALA A 44 -14.18 11.70 8.53
CA ALA A 44 -15.48 12.33 8.29
C ALA A 44 -15.66 13.58 9.17
N GLY A 45 -16.22 14.62 8.60
CA GLY A 45 -16.44 15.89 9.26
C GLY A 45 -15.24 16.84 9.29
N THR A 46 -14.03 16.41 8.91
CA THR A 46 -12.82 17.22 8.95
C THR A 46 -12.10 17.28 7.61
N SER A 47 -11.91 16.12 6.96
CA SER A 47 -11.20 16.04 5.69
C SER A 47 -12.01 16.64 4.55
N THR A 48 -11.33 17.22 3.57
CA THR A 48 -11.94 17.93 2.44
C THR A 48 -11.69 17.23 1.11
N PHE A 49 -12.51 17.54 0.12
CA PHE A 49 -12.34 17.07 -1.25
C PHE A 49 -10.99 17.49 -1.84
N ASP A 50 -10.58 18.74 -1.62
CA ASP A 50 -9.33 19.27 -2.15
C ASP A 50 -8.09 18.54 -1.59
N GLU A 51 -8.13 18.17 -0.31
CA GLU A 51 -7.06 17.38 0.32
C GLU A 51 -6.96 15.98 -0.31
N MET A 52 -8.09 15.34 -0.62
CA MET A 52 -8.09 14.04 -1.29
C MET A 52 -7.63 14.16 -2.74
N VAL A 53 -8.01 15.21 -3.47
CA VAL A 53 -7.50 15.50 -4.81
C VAL A 53 -6.00 15.77 -4.79
N ALA A 54 -5.50 16.51 -3.81
CA ALA A 54 -4.06 16.76 -3.66
C ALA A 54 -3.26 15.47 -3.44
N LYS A 55 -3.84 14.50 -2.74
CA LYS A 55 -3.17 13.22 -2.45
C LYS A 55 -3.31 12.17 -3.55
N TYR A 56 -4.50 12.00 -4.10
CA TYR A 56 -4.80 10.91 -5.06
C TYR A 56 -4.95 11.38 -6.50
N GLY A 57 -4.85 12.69 -6.74
CA GLY A 57 -5.13 13.28 -8.05
C GLY A 57 -6.63 13.44 -8.30
N HIS A 58 -6.97 13.79 -9.55
CA HIS A 58 -8.36 13.96 -9.93
C HIS A 58 -9.14 12.65 -9.85
N PRO A 59 -10.38 12.66 -9.33
CA PRO A 59 -11.23 11.49 -9.31
C PRO A 59 -11.60 11.04 -10.74
N SER A 60 -11.81 9.74 -10.90
CA SER A 60 -12.25 9.16 -12.16
C SER A 60 -13.69 9.51 -12.50
N ASN A 61 -14.50 9.77 -11.48
CA ASN A 61 -15.90 10.17 -11.63
C ASN A 61 -16.35 11.01 -10.44
N VAL A 62 -17.20 11.99 -10.69
CA VAL A 62 -17.88 12.80 -9.68
C VAL A 62 -19.36 12.82 -10.03
N VAL A 63 -20.22 12.55 -9.06
CA VAL A 63 -21.68 12.49 -9.22
C VAL A 63 -22.33 13.33 -8.14
N ASP A 64 -23.26 14.20 -8.54
CA ASP A 64 -24.09 14.94 -7.60
C ASP A 64 -25.07 13.99 -6.92
N ILE A 65 -25.20 14.11 -5.61
CA ILE A 65 -26.15 13.38 -4.79
C ILE A 65 -26.93 14.36 -3.93
N ASP A 66 -28.03 13.90 -3.36
CA ASP A 66 -28.82 14.74 -2.48
C ASP A 66 -27.98 15.21 -1.28
N GLY A 67 -27.89 16.55 -1.15
CA GLY A 67 -27.12 17.21 -0.09
C GLY A 67 -25.61 17.34 -0.28
N GLY A 68 -25.07 16.94 -1.46
CA GLY A 68 -23.63 17.03 -1.75
C GLY A 68 -23.23 16.35 -3.05
N PHE A 69 -22.07 15.67 -3.03
CA PHE A 69 -21.57 14.92 -4.17
C PHE A 69 -20.75 13.71 -3.72
N ALA A 70 -20.60 12.75 -4.62
CA ALA A 70 -19.75 11.59 -4.46
C ALA A 70 -18.61 11.60 -5.50
N ALA A 71 -17.41 11.27 -5.09
CA ALA A 71 -16.25 11.17 -5.97
C ALA A 71 -15.66 9.76 -5.88
N ARG A 72 -15.20 9.23 -7.03
CA ARG A 72 -14.59 7.90 -7.13
C ARG A 72 -13.20 7.98 -7.72
N TRP A 73 -12.24 7.36 -7.05
CA TRP A 73 -10.89 7.11 -7.54
C TRP A 73 -10.73 5.64 -7.83
N LEU A 74 -10.07 5.32 -8.95
CA LEU A 74 -9.78 3.95 -9.36
C LEU A 74 -8.29 3.75 -9.46
N GLU A 75 -7.78 2.71 -8.82
CA GLU A 75 -6.41 2.25 -9.01
C GLU A 75 -6.42 0.83 -9.57
N ARG A 76 -5.77 0.65 -10.70
CA ARG A 76 -5.64 -0.64 -11.37
C ARG A 76 -4.22 -1.15 -11.21
N ARG A 77 -4.07 -2.37 -10.70
CA ARG A 77 -2.78 -3.04 -10.55
C ARG A 77 -2.81 -4.40 -11.22
N THR A 78 -1.75 -4.71 -11.96
CA THR A 78 -1.54 -6.04 -12.50
C THR A 78 -0.65 -6.82 -11.55
N ILE A 79 -1.16 -7.93 -11.02
CA ILE A 79 -0.43 -8.82 -10.11
C ILE A 79 -0.04 -10.06 -10.90
N THR A 80 1.27 -10.32 -10.99
CA THR A 80 1.79 -11.55 -11.57
C THR A 80 2.00 -12.55 -10.44
N LYS A 81 1.20 -13.61 -10.41
CA LYS A 81 1.39 -14.73 -9.47
C LYS A 81 2.39 -15.70 -10.10
N THR A 82 3.60 -15.72 -9.58
CA THR A 82 4.54 -16.81 -9.89
C THR A 82 4.19 -17.98 -8.99
N PRO A 83 3.79 -19.13 -9.53
CA PRO A 83 3.52 -20.31 -8.70
C PRO A 83 4.81 -20.72 -7.98
N PRO A 84 4.71 -21.27 -6.75
CA PRO A 84 5.88 -21.68 -5.99
C PRO A 84 6.68 -22.73 -6.76
N VAL A 85 8.00 -22.54 -6.79
CA VAL A 85 8.92 -23.53 -7.36
C VAL A 85 9.06 -24.67 -6.35
N TYR A 86 8.39 -25.77 -6.58
CA TYR A 86 8.71 -26.99 -5.87
C TYR A 86 10.06 -27.48 -6.43
N GLY A 87 11.08 -27.52 -5.58
CA GLY A 87 12.43 -27.88 -5.96
C GLY A 87 12.45 -29.24 -6.67
N THR A 88 12.80 -29.24 -7.95
CA THR A 88 13.14 -30.43 -8.67
C THR A 88 14.64 -30.66 -8.50
N ALA A 89 15.04 -31.87 -8.21
CA ALA A 89 16.45 -32.24 -8.00
C ALA A 89 17.34 -32.03 -9.25
N ASN A 90 16.76 -31.61 -10.37
CA ASN A 90 17.48 -31.36 -11.62
C ASN A 90 17.39 -29.86 -12.00
N PRO A 91 18.50 -29.11 -11.87
CA PRO A 91 18.51 -27.65 -12.14
C PRO A 91 18.22 -27.32 -13.61
N VAL A 92 18.53 -28.20 -14.56
CA VAL A 92 18.28 -27.94 -15.98
C VAL A 92 16.78 -28.00 -16.30
N ARG A 93 16.08 -28.98 -15.77
CA ARG A 93 14.61 -29.07 -15.93
C ARG A 93 13.88 -27.96 -15.19
N SER A 94 14.44 -27.48 -14.10
CA SER A 94 13.90 -26.36 -13.36
C SER A 94 13.91 -25.08 -14.19
N PHE A 95 15.01 -24.83 -14.92
CA PHE A 95 15.16 -23.67 -15.78
C PHE A 95 14.20 -23.68 -16.99
N GLU A 96 14.07 -24.83 -17.66
CA GLU A 96 13.13 -24.98 -18.78
C GLU A 96 11.67 -24.85 -18.35
N ASN A 97 11.33 -25.37 -17.18
CA ASN A 97 9.99 -25.20 -16.61
C ASN A 97 9.70 -23.75 -16.23
N GLU A 98 10.70 -22.98 -15.86
CA GLU A 98 10.58 -21.58 -15.50
C GLU A 98 10.35 -20.69 -16.74
N LEU A 99 11.02 -20.99 -17.84
CA LEU A 99 10.82 -20.30 -19.12
C LEU A 99 9.45 -20.56 -19.76
N ASN A 100 8.88 -21.75 -19.53
CA ASN A 100 7.60 -22.17 -20.11
C ASN A 100 6.41 -22.00 -19.16
N ARG A 101 6.59 -21.35 -18.01
CA ARG A 101 5.52 -21.12 -17.06
C ARG A 101 4.48 -20.14 -17.60
N PRO A 102 3.20 -20.50 -17.60
CA PRO A 102 2.15 -19.53 -17.83
C PRO A 102 2.18 -18.51 -16.69
N MET A 103 2.51 -17.27 -17.00
CA MET A 103 2.37 -16.17 -16.05
C MET A 103 0.87 -15.90 -15.84
N ASN A 104 0.33 -16.33 -14.73
CA ASN A 104 -1.02 -15.95 -14.33
C ASN A 104 -1.00 -14.48 -13.89
N THR A 105 -1.33 -13.60 -14.80
CA THR A 105 -1.55 -12.19 -14.50
C THR A 105 -3.01 -11.98 -14.14
N MET A 106 -3.23 -11.36 -13.00
CA MET A 106 -4.54 -10.94 -12.54
C MET A 106 -4.57 -9.42 -12.44
N THR A 107 -5.58 -8.80 -13.00
CA THR A 107 -5.78 -7.36 -12.85
C THR A 107 -6.75 -7.12 -11.70
N VAL A 108 -6.29 -6.40 -10.69
CA VAL A 108 -7.10 -5.99 -9.55
C VAL A 108 -7.37 -4.49 -9.67
N THR A 109 -8.63 -4.11 -9.66
CA THR A 109 -9.05 -2.72 -9.62
C THR A 109 -9.59 -2.42 -8.23
N THR A 110 -9.02 -1.41 -7.57
CA THR A 110 -9.50 -0.93 -6.27
C THR A 110 -10.17 0.42 -6.46
N ALA A 111 -11.37 0.57 -5.94
CA ALA A 111 -12.13 1.81 -5.95
C ALA A 111 -12.16 2.43 -4.55
N LEU A 112 -11.82 3.70 -4.45
CA LEU A 112 -12.09 4.55 -3.31
C LEU A 112 -13.27 5.45 -3.67
N GLU A 113 -14.38 5.33 -2.95
CA GLU A 113 -15.55 6.18 -3.08
C GLU A 113 -15.69 7.05 -1.84
N ALA A 114 -15.75 8.34 -2.04
CA ALA A 114 -15.89 9.31 -0.97
C ALA A 114 -17.12 10.18 -1.18
N PHE A 115 -17.84 10.43 -0.12
CA PHE A 115 -19.09 11.20 -0.10
C PHE A 115 -18.85 12.51 0.64
N TYR A 116 -19.28 13.61 0.04
CA TYR A 116 -19.07 14.95 0.53
C TYR A 116 -20.40 15.68 0.69
N ASN A 117 -20.44 16.58 1.67
CA ASN A 117 -21.53 17.53 1.76
C ASN A 117 -21.36 18.65 0.71
N LYS A 118 -22.33 19.56 0.64
CA LYS A 118 -22.32 20.71 -0.29
C LYS A 118 -21.13 21.66 -0.13
N TYR A 119 -20.41 21.58 1.00
CA TYR A 119 -19.23 22.40 1.28
C TYR A 119 -17.92 21.68 0.96
N GLY A 120 -17.97 20.45 0.39
CA GLY A 120 -16.80 19.67 0.08
C GLY A 120 -16.14 18.99 1.27
N VAL A 121 -16.83 18.90 2.42
CA VAL A 121 -16.36 18.20 3.61
C VAL A 121 -16.78 16.73 3.54
N LEU A 122 -15.82 15.83 3.78
CA LEU A 122 -16.04 14.39 3.75
C LEU A 122 -17.07 13.97 4.79
N THR A 123 -18.09 13.26 4.37
CA THR A 123 -19.12 12.69 5.26
C THR A 123 -18.91 11.20 5.49
N ASN A 124 -18.48 10.48 4.47
CA ASN A 124 -18.20 9.05 4.53
C ASN A 124 -17.28 8.64 3.38
N PHE A 125 -16.63 7.48 3.48
CA PHE A 125 -15.93 6.86 2.36
C PHE A 125 -15.91 5.35 2.51
N ARG A 126 -15.71 4.66 1.37
CA ARG A 126 -15.56 3.21 1.33
C ARG A 126 -14.51 2.81 0.30
N ILE A 127 -13.86 1.69 0.55
CA ILE A 127 -12.89 1.08 -0.35
C ILE A 127 -13.44 -0.26 -0.79
N GLN A 128 -13.48 -0.49 -2.09
CA GLN A 128 -13.96 -1.71 -2.71
C GLN A 128 -12.89 -2.28 -3.65
N VAL A 129 -12.69 -3.58 -3.59
CA VAL A 129 -11.87 -4.30 -4.56
C VAL A 129 -12.81 -4.87 -5.62
N LEU A 130 -12.59 -4.45 -6.85
CA LEU A 130 -13.33 -4.93 -8.02
C LEU A 130 -12.43 -5.96 -8.71
N GLU A 131 -12.72 -7.24 -8.53
CA GLU A 131 -12.02 -8.32 -9.24
C GLU A 131 -12.56 -8.41 -10.67
N GLN A 132 -11.66 -8.49 -11.63
CA GLN A 132 -11.95 -8.77 -13.03
C GLN A 132 -11.19 -10.01 -13.49
#